data_43e75b6a6e4adb50229a4d71e680a36a
#
_entry.id   43e75b6a6e4adb50229a4d71e680a36a
#
_cell.length_a   1.000
_cell.length_b   1.000
_cell.length_c   1.000
_cell.angle_alpha   90.00
_cell.angle_beta   90.00
_cell.angle_gamma   90.00
#
_symmetry.space_group_name_H-M   'P 1'
#
loop_
_entity.id
_entity.type
_entity.pdbx_description
1 polymer ?
#
loop_
_entity_poly.entity_id
_entity_poly.type
_entity_poly.pdbx_seq_one_letter_code
_entity_poly.pdbx_strand_id
1 'polypeptide(L)'
;MYKRQVLFRADGSFDAEATNTAIGHALVSIDRAVIPGFYGAMPDGTIHTFSRGGSDVTGSIVARAVGAELYENWTDVSGVLAADPRIIEHPHVVDYITYRELRELSYMGASVLHEDAVFPVRRANIPINIRNTNRPQDPGTFIVPTLPANAHKRKVTGIAGHKGFSSVYVEKSMMNGEIGFVAHLLQIFADHGISFEHCPSGIDTVSIIVSTEALAPAREEILRRIQDELQPDHVSVEDGLALIAVVGQGMIYAKGTAARIFRVIADANINIRMIDQGSCELNIIIAVKETDYELAIRSLYHAVERVM
;
A
#
# COMPACT_ATOMS: atom_id res chain seq x y z
N MET A 1 24.62 -6.58 -27.85
CA MET A 1 25.64 -6.18 -26.86
C MET A 1 25.06 -5.18 -25.84
N TYR A 2 23.91 -5.48 -25.24
CA TYR A 2 23.17 -4.55 -24.36
C TYR A 2 22.93 -5.15 -22.96
N LYS A 3 23.94 -5.85 -22.41
CA LYS A 3 23.84 -6.58 -21.13
C LYS A 3 24.09 -5.71 -19.89
N ARG A 4 24.23 -4.38 -20.03
CA ARG A 4 24.68 -3.49 -18.93
C ARG A 4 23.89 -2.19 -18.83
N GLN A 5 22.60 -2.23 -19.12
CA GLN A 5 21.78 -1.02 -19.10
C GLN A 5 21.29 -0.65 -17.69
N VAL A 6 20.90 -1.65 -16.90
CA VAL A 6 20.60 -1.48 -15.48
C VAL A 6 21.85 -1.78 -14.67
N LEU A 7 22.27 -0.86 -13.82
CA LEU A 7 23.48 -0.92 -13.04
C LEU A 7 23.19 -1.03 -11.54
N PHE A 8 23.94 -1.91 -10.88
CA PHE A 8 23.91 -2.08 -9.44
C PHE A 8 25.22 -1.62 -8.82
N ARG A 9 25.20 -1.23 -7.56
CA ARG A 9 26.39 -0.94 -6.76
C ARG A 9 27.01 -2.22 -6.22
N ALA A 10 28.21 -2.12 -5.65
CA ALA A 10 28.94 -3.26 -5.08
C ALA A 10 28.17 -3.97 -3.93
N ASP A 11 27.31 -3.25 -3.24
CA ASP A 11 26.44 -3.77 -2.16
C ASP A 11 25.16 -4.43 -2.69
N GLY A 12 24.98 -4.51 -4.02
CA GLY A 12 23.77 -5.05 -4.65
C GLY A 12 22.59 -4.07 -4.74
N SER A 13 22.73 -2.85 -4.26
CA SER A 13 21.69 -1.83 -4.41
C SER A 13 21.63 -1.27 -5.83
N PHE A 14 20.42 -0.89 -6.27
CA PHE A 14 20.22 -0.30 -7.59
C PHE A 14 20.85 1.09 -7.70
N ASP A 15 21.69 1.31 -8.72
CA ASP A 15 22.26 2.62 -9.03
C ASP A 15 21.39 3.38 -10.05
N ALA A 16 20.44 4.16 -9.53
CA ALA A 16 19.48 4.87 -10.36
C ALA A 16 20.11 5.94 -11.26
N GLU A 17 21.12 6.65 -10.78
CA GLU A 17 21.75 7.75 -11.50
C GLU A 17 22.61 7.24 -12.66
N ALA A 18 23.50 6.31 -12.38
CA ALA A 18 24.34 5.69 -13.41
C ALA A 18 23.48 4.98 -14.46
N THR A 19 22.43 4.27 -14.03
CA THR A 19 21.48 3.57 -14.92
C THR A 19 20.74 4.55 -15.83
N ASN A 20 20.14 5.61 -15.30
CA ASN A 20 19.41 6.59 -16.11
C ASN A 20 20.32 7.27 -17.14
N THR A 21 21.54 7.61 -16.75
CA THR A 21 22.53 8.18 -17.67
C THR A 21 22.90 7.20 -18.79
N ALA A 22 23.22 5.97 -18.44
CA ALA A 22 23.60 4.93 -19.41
C ALA A 22 22.50 4.61 -20.41
N ILE A 23 21.25 4.43 -19.94
CA ILE A 23 20.08 4.15 -20.80
C ILE A 23 19.75 5.38 -21.66
N GLY A 24 19.70 6.58 -21.06
CA GLY A 24 19.40 7.81 -21.79
C GLY A 24 20.37 8.02 -22.97
N HIS A 25 21.68 7.90 -22.72
CA HIS A 25 22.69 7.99 -23.80
C HIS A 25 22.54 6.89 -24.87
N ALA A 26 22.25 5.66 -24.44
CA ALA A 26 22.13 4.55 -25.38
C ALA A 26 20.91 4.65 -26.30
N LEU A 27 19.84 5.32 -25.83
CA LEU A 27 18.56 5.36 -26.56
C LEU A 27 18.28 6.72 -27.25
N VAL A 28 19.08 7.76 -27.01
CA VAL A 28 18.82 9.12 -27.52
C VAL A 28 18.61 9.22 -29.02
N SER A 29 19.22 8.33 -29.81
CA SER A 29 19.10 8.32 -31.27
C SER A 29 18.37 7.09 -31.83
N ILE A 30 17.64 6.36 -30.99
CA ILE A 30 16.97 5.11 -31.36
C ILE A 30 15.46 5.29 -31.26
N ASP A 31 14.76 5.26 -32.39
CA ASP A 31 13.31 5.42 -32.45
C ASP A 31 12.54 4.25 -31.84
N ARG A 32 13.09 3.03 -31.94
CA ARG A 32 12.47 1.79 -31.43
C ARG A 32 13.53 0.84 -30.92
N ALA A 33 13.34 0.32 -29.71
CA ALA A 33 14.23 -0.63 -29.09
C ALA A 33 13.47 -1.74 -28.36
N VAL A 34 14.05 -2.95 -28.34
CA VAL A 34 13.64 -4.04 -27.46
C VAL A 34 14.71 -4.16 -26.38
N ILE A 35 14.31 -4.05 -25.13
CA ILE A 35 15.20 -4.05 -23.97
C ILE A 35 14.84 -5.25 -23.12
N PRO A 36 15.79 -6.20 -22.88
CA PRO A 36 15.55 -7.30 -21.98
C PRO A 36 15.44 -6.79 -20.54
N GLY A 37 14.42 -7.25 -19.83
CA GLY A 37 14.17 -6.86 -18.45
C GLY A 37 14.63 -7.88 -17.43
N PHE A 38 14.31 -7.61 -16.14
CA PHE A 38 14.53 -8.48 -14.99
C PHE A 38 15.96 -8.51 -14.43
N TYR A 39 16.97 -7.99 -15.11
CA TYR A 39 18.36 -8.04 -14.66
C TYR A 39 19.13 -6.76 -14.99
N GLY A 40 20.27 -6.62 -14.33
CA GLY A 40 21.29 -5.61 -14.59
C GLY A 40 22.70 -6.14 -14.34
N ALA A 41 23.69 -5.27 -14.33
CA ALA A 41 25.09 -5.60 -14.14
C ALA A 41 25.64 -5.05 -12.83
N MET A 42 26.40 -5.88 -12.13
CA MET A 42 27.27 -5.48 -11.02
C MET A 42 28.53 -4.78 -11.55
N PRO A 43 29.29 -4.06 -10.72
CA PRO A 43 30.55 -3.41 -11.14
C PRO A 43 31.60 -4.35 -11.72
N ASP A 44 31.63 -5.61 -11.27
CA ASP A 44 32.52 -6.66 -11.78
C ASP A 44 32.04 -7.26 -13.11
N GLY A 45 30.86 -6.85 -13.60
CA GLY A 45 30.23 -7.34 -14.82
C GLY A 45 29.40 -8.60 -14.66
N THR A 46 29.24 -9.13 -13.45
CA THR A 46 28.31 -10.24 -13.19
C THR A 46 26.86 -9.78 -13.30
N ILE A 47 25.96 -10.74 -13.56
CA ILE A 47 24.51 -10.45 -13.67
C ILE A 47 23.88 -10.47 -12.29
N HIS A 48 23.12 -9.43 -12.00
CA HIS A 48 22.26 -9.34 -10.83
C HIS A 48 20.80 -9.22 -11.26
N THR A 49 19.90 -10.01 -10.66
CA THR A 49 18.47 -10.02 -11.00
C THR A 49 17.67 -9.26 -9.94
N PHE A 50 16.59 -8.64 -10.38
CA PHE A 50 15.58 -8.12 -9.42
C PHE A 50 14.87 -9.30 -8.74
N SER A 51 14.39 -9.08 -7.52
CA SER A 51 13.77 -10.12 -6.69
C SER A 51 12.42 -10.58 -7.25
N ARG A 52 11.51 -9.66 -7.53
CA ARG A 52 10.16 -9.90 -8.07
C ARG A 52 9.71 -8.70 -8.90
N GLY A 53 8.85 -8.92 -9.89
CA GLY A 53 8.35 -7.84 -10.75
C GLY A 53 9.45 -7.14 -11.56
N GLY A 54 10.61 -7.75 -11.74
CA GLY A 54 11.80 -7.12 -12.32
C GLY A 54 11.63 -6.64 -13.76
N SER A 55 10.71 -7.22 -14.52
CA SER A 55 10.35 -6.73 -15.86
C SER A 55 9.63 -5.39 -15.78
N ASP A 56 8.68 -5.26 -14.85
CA ASP A 56 7.94 -4.02 -14.60
C ASP A 56 8.87 -2.92 -14.08
N VAL A 57 9.79 -3.30 -13.16
CA VAL A 57 10.84 -2.40 -12.65
C VAL A 57 11.74 -1.92 -13.79
N THR A 58 12.16 -2.82 -14.69
CA THR A 58 12.99 -2.46 -15.84
C THR A 58 12.26 -1.50 -16.78
N GLY A 59 10.98 -1.76 -17.10
CA GLY A 59 10.15 -0.88 -17.93
C GLY A 59 10.03 0.52 -17.34
N SER A 60 9.78 0.60 -16.04
CA SER A 60 9.70 1.86 -15.29
C SER A 60 11.03 2.65 -15.29
N ILE A 61 12.14 1.96 -15.08
CA ILE A 61 13.50 2.55 -15.16
C ILE A 61 13.76 3.12 -16.56
N VAL A 62 13.46 2.34 -17.61
CA VAL A 62 13.64 2.79 -19.00
C VAL A 62 12.76 3.98 -19.29
N ALA A 63 11.48 3.93 -18.95
CA ALA A 63 10.56 5.06 -19.13
C ALA A 63 11.09 6.36 -18.50
N ARG A 64 11.63 6.27 -17.29
CA ARG A 64 12.27 7.41 -16.62
C ARG A 64 13.51 7.89 -17.36
N ALA A 65 14.39 6.97 -17.76
CA ALA A 65 15.68 7.32 -18.38
C ALA A 65 15.52 8.03 -19.74
N VAL A 66 14.47 7.71 -20.49
CA VAL A 66 14.16 8.36 -21.78
C VAL A 66 13.19 9.55 -21.66
N GLY A 67 12.70 9.85 -20.46
CA GLY A 67 11.70 10.89 -20.26
C GLY A 67 10.39 10.61 -20.98
N ALA A 68 9.90 9.37 -20.90
CA ALA A 68 8.69 8.93 -21.60
C ALA A 68 7.46 9.76 -21.21
N GLU A 69 6.57 10.01 -22.15
CA GLU A 69 5.28 10.66 -21.90
C GLU A 69 4.30 9.74 -21.17
N LEU A 70 4.43 8.43 -21.37
CA LEU A 70 3.58 7.39 -20.82
C LEU A 70 4.38 6.08 -20.66
N TYR A 71 4.17 5.37 -19.56
CA TYR A 71 4.61 3.99 -19.37
C TYR A 71 3.40 3.06 -19.44
N GLU A 72 3.26 2.28 -20.49
CA GLU A 72 2.24 1.23 -20.58
C GLU A 72 2.78 -0.08 -19.98
N ASN A 73 2.11 -0.58 -18.96
CA ASN A 73 2.39 -1.89 -18.37
C ASN A 73 1.33 -2.89 -18.84
N TRP A 74 1.75 -3.81 -19.71
CA TRP A 74 0.88 -4.84 -20.30
C TRP A 74 0.92 -6.11 -19.47
N THR A 75 -0.21 -6.49 -18.89
CA THR A 75 -0.38 -7.62 -17.98
C THR A 75 -1.62 -8.45 -18.35
N ASP A 76 -2.07 -9.36 -17.49
CA ASP A 76 -3.23 -10.22 -17.69
C ASP A 76 -4.54 -9.64 -17.13
N VAL A 77 -4.50 -8.47 -16.49
CA VAL A 77 -5.66 -7.78 -15.95
C VAL A 77 -5.94 -6.45 -16.64
N SER A 78 -7.22 -6.04 -16.72
CA SER A 78 -7.64 -4.83 -17.42
C SER A 78 -7.50 -3.55 -16.57
N GLY A 79 -6.70 -3.54 -15.52
CA GLY A 79 -6.47 -2.40 -14.65
C GLY A 79 -6.63 -2.71 -13.18
N VAL A 80 -6.68 -1.66 -12.36
CA VAL A 80 -6.89 -1.74 -10.92
C VAL A 80 -8.38 -1.89 -10.63
N LEU A 81 -8.74 -2.89 -9.84
CA LEU A 81 -10.11 -3.12 -9.41
C LEU A 81 -10.42 -2.34 -8.12
N ALA A 82 -11.63 -1.82 -8.02
CA ALA A 82 -12.06 -1.06 -6.84
C ALA A 82 -12.28 -1.91 -5.59
N ALA A 83 -12.31 -3.23 -5.72
CA ALA A 83 -12.35 -4.19 -4.61
C ALA A 83 -11.77 -5.54 -5.05
N ASP A 84 -11.51 -6.42 -4.08
CA ASP A 84 -11.02 -7.77 -4.33
C ASP A 84 -12.06 -8.61 -5.11
N PRO A 85 -11.73 -9.12 -6.32
CA PRO A 85 -12.66 -9.93 -7.13
C PRO A 85 -12.99 -11.28 -6.51
N ARG A 86 -12.25 -11.73 -5.50
CA ARG A 86 -12.58 -12.94 -4.72
C ARG A 86 -13.72 -12.71 -3.74
N ILE A 87 -14.00 -11.44 -3.39
CA ILE A 87 -15.05 -11.05 -2.45
C ILE A 87 -16.23 -10.42 -3.18
N ILE A 88 -15.95 -9.56 -4.15
CA ILE A 88 -16.94 -8.84 -4.95
C ILE A 88 -17.00 -9.44 -6.34
N GLU A 89 -18.17 -9.92 -6.74
CA GLU A 89 -18.39 -10.39 -8.10
C GLU A 89 -18.39 -9.18 -9.07
N HIS A 90 -17.48 -9.20 -10.04
CA HIS A 90 -17.34 -8.13 -11.04
C HIS A 90 -17.15 -6.72 -10.48
N PRO A 91 -16.12 -6.46 -9.66
CA PRO A 91 -15.85 -5.10 -9.20
C PRO A 91 -15.47 -4.22 -10.39
N HIS A 92 -15.86 -2.93 -10.35
CA HIS A 92 -15.51 -2.05 -11.45
C HIS A 92 -14.00 -1.78 -11.55
N VAL A 93 -13.53 -1.55 -12.76
CA VAL A 93 -12.17 -1.10 -13.03
C VAL A 93 -12.09 0.40 -12.74
N VAL A 94 -11.04 0.82 -12.06
CA VAL A 94 -10.78 2.23 -11.77
C VAL A 94 -10.14 2.88 -13.00
N ASP A 95 -10.76 3.91 -13.57
CA ASP A 95 -10.24 4.59 -14.76
C ASP A 95 -8.95 5.36 -14.47
N TYR A 96 -8.96 6.15 -13.39
CA TYR A 96 -7.83 6.96 -12.92
C TYR A 96 -7.61 6.77 -11.43
N ILE A 97 -6.35 6.61 -11.05
CA ILE A 97 -5.91 6.51 -9.66
C ILE A 97 -4.62 7.32 -9.48
N THR A 98 -4.48 8.00 -8.36
CA THR A 98 -3.21 8.66 -8.04
C THR A 98 -2.19 7.67 -7.50
N TYR A 99 -0.90 7.99 -7.62
CA TYR A 99 0.17 7.20 -7.00
C TYR A 99 -0.01 7.02 -5.49
N ARG A 100 -0.63 8.00 -4.81
CA ARG A 100 -0.88 7.92 -3.36
C ARG A 100 -1.99 6.92 -3.05
N GLU A 101 -3.11 6.99 -3.77
CA GLU A 101 -4.21 6.04 -3.62
C GLU A 101 -3.79 4.61 -3.95
N LEU A 102 -3.02 4.44 -5.04
CA LEU A 102 -2.49 3.12 -5.42
C LEU A 102 -1.64 2.52 -4.29
N ARG A 103 -0.78 3.33 -3.65
CA ARG A 103 0.06 2.87 -2.55
C ARG A 103 -0.79 2.38 -1.36
N GLU A 104 -1.82 3.13 -0.98
CA GLU A 104 -2.73 2.75 0.10
C GLU A 104 -3.46 1.42 -0.21
N LEU A 105 -3.99 1.29 -1.42
CA LEU A 105 -4.68 0.05 -1.83
C LEU A 105 -3.72 -1.13 -1.95
N SER A 106 -2.51 -0.93 -2.49
CA SER A 106 -1.50 -1.99 -2.65
C SER A 106 -1.00 -2.49 -1.31
N TYR A 107 -0.77 -1.59 -0.35
CA TYR A 107 -0.37 -1.95 1.01
C TYR A 107 -1.41 -2.85 1.69
N MET A 108 -2.69 -2.60 1.41
CA MET A 108 -3.81 -3.38 1.92
C MET A 108 -4.16 -4.59 1.03
N GLY A 109 -3.24 -5.02 0.15
CA GLY A 109 -3.33 -6.27 -0.60
C GLY A 109 -3.94 -6.18 -2.01
N ALA A 110 -4.40 -5.01 -2.45
CA ALA A 110 -4.91 -4.79 -3.83
C ALA A 110 -3.75 -4.44 -4.79
N SER A 111 -2.75 -5.30 -4.89
CA SER A 111 -1.55 -5.04 -5.71
C SER A 111 -1.73 -5.57 -7.14
N VAL A 112 -1.69 -4.68 -8.13
CA VAL A 112 -1.62 -5.01 -9.57
C VAL A 112 -0.20 -4.83 -10.10
N LEU A 113 0.57 -3.91 -9.51
CA LEU A 113 1.94 -3.58 -9.90
C LEU A 113 2.84 -3.62 -8.67
N HIS A 114 4.06 -4.18 -8.82
CA HIS A 114 5.02 -4.21 -7.73
C HIS A 114 5.43 -2.77 -7.34
N GLU A 115 5.57 -2.50 -6.05
CA GLU A 115 5.87 -1.15 -5.54
C GLU A 115 7.16 -0.58 -6.12
N ASP A 116 8.20 -1.41 -6.26
CA ASP A 116 9.49 -1.02 -6.85
C ASP A 116 9.37 -0.56 -8.31
N ALA A 117 8.37 -1.06 -9.04
CA ALA A 117 8.12 -0.64 -10.41
C ALA A 117 7.47 0.74 -10.52
N VAL A 118 6.80 1.19 -9.46
CA VAL A 118 6.15 2.52 -9.43
C VAL A 118 7.15 3.64 -9.14
N PHE A 119 8.15 3.37 -8.31
CA PHE A 119 9.05 4.39 -7.78
C PHE A 119 9.82 5.20 -8.84
N PRO A 120 10.46 4.61 -9.88
CA PRO A 120 11.20 5.37 -10.89
C PRO A 120 10.33 6.37 -11.65
N VAL A 121 9.18 5.95 -12.15
CA VAL A 121 8.27 6.79 -12.95
C VAL A 121 7.54 7.84 -12.08
N ARG A 122 7.19 7.49 -10.84
CA ARG A 122 6.61 8.45 -9.88
C ARG A 122 7.55 9.65 -9.65
N ARG A 123 8.86 9.42 -9.47
CA ARG A 123 9.84 10.51 -9.29
C ARG A 123 9.97 11.41 -10.51
N ALA A 124 9.68 10.87 -11.69
CA ALA A 124 9.70 11.62 -12.95
C ALA A 124 8.34 12.20 -13.33
N ASN A 125 7.29 11.97 -12.54
CA ASN A 125 5.89 12.33 -12.83
C ASN A 125 5.35 11.72 -14.14
N ILE A 126 5.87 10.58 -14.56
CA ILE A 126 5.43 9.88 -15.77
C ILE A 126 4.20 9.04 -15.42
N PRO A 127 3.05 9.22 -16.10
CA PRO A 127 1.88 8.39 -15.88
C PRO A 127 2.13 6.92 -16.28
N ILE A 128 1.45 6.00 -15.59
CA ILE A 128 1.43 4.58 -15.98
C ILE A 128 0.03 4.25 -16.49
N ASN A 129 -0.07 3.44 -17.53
CA ASN A 129 -1.34 2.83 -17.95
C ASN A 129 -1.22 1.31 -17.83
N ILE A 130 -2.03 0.69 -16.98
CA ILE A 130 -2.13 -0.77 -16.85
C ILE A 130 -3.06 -1.28 -17.94
N ARG A 131 -2.54 -2.11 -18.85
CA ARG A 131 -3.25 -2.62 -20.01
C ARG A 131 -3.32 -4.15 -19.99
N ASN A 132 -4.40 -4.70 -20.56
CA ASN A 132 -4.58 -6.14 -20.65
C ASN A 132 -4.12 -6.69 -22.00
N THR A 133 -3.14 -7.60 -21.99
CA THR A 133 -2.63 -8.27 -23.20
C THR A 133 -3.68 -9.13 -23.90
N ASN A 134 -4.64 -9.70 -23.14
CA ASN A 134 -5.73 -10.52 -23.66
C ASN A 134 -6.93 -9.70 -24.13
N ARG A 135 -7.01 -8.42 -23.72
CA ARG A 135 -8.06 -7.47 -24.05
C ARG A 135 -7.46 -6.10 -24.40
N PRO A 136 -6.72 -5.98 -25.51
CA PRO A 136 -5.97 -4.76 -25.84
C PRO A 136 -6.86 -3.55 -26.12
N GLN A 137 -8.16 -3.74 -26.37
CA GLN A 137 -9.14 -2.67 -26.55
C GLN A 137 -9.62 -2.05 -25.22
N ASP A 138 -9.44 -2.74 -24.09
CA ASP A 138 -9.82 -2.18 -22.79
C ASP A 138 -8.93 -0.96 -22.46
N PRO A 139 -9.50 0.16 -21.97
CA PRO A 139 -8.72 1.38 -21.71
C PRO A 139 -7.70 1.21 -20.58
N GLY A 140 -7.96 0.25 -19.67
CA GLY A 140 -7.11 0.01 -18.51
C GLY A 140 -7.25 1.07 -17.42
N THR A 141 -6.27 1.13 -16.52
CA THR A 141 -6.20 2.12 -15.43
C THR A 141 -5.03 3.06 -15.66
N PHE A 142 -5.27 4.36 -15.58
CA PHE A 142 -4.22 5.37 -15.55
C PHE A 142 -3.81 5.69 -14.11
N ILE A 143 -2.55 5.45 -13.78
CA ILE A 143 -1.92 5.85 -12.51
C ILE A 143 -1.20 7.16 -12.75
N VAL A 144 -1.61 8.22 -12.07
CA VAL A 144 -1.18 9.60 -12.37
C VAL A 144 -0.69 10.33 -11.11
N PRO A 145 0.17 11.36 -11.26
CA PRO A 145 0.57 12.20 -10.12
C PRO A 145 -0.62 13.00 -9.54
N THR A 146 -1.49 13.49 -10.43
CA THR A 146 -2.67 14.29 -10.10
C THR A 146 -3.82 13.91 -11.03
N LEU A 147 -5.02 13.76 -10.47
CA LEU A 147 -6.21 13.43 -11.28
C LEU A 147 -6.48 14.52 -12.32
N PRO A 148 -6.76 14.14 -13.59
CA PRO A 148 -7.20 15.09 -14.61
C PRO A 148 -8.48 15.82 -14.20
N ALA A 149 -8.67 17.04 -14.66
CA ALA A 149 -9.84 17.86 -14.31
C ALA A 149 -11.18 17.23 -14.75
N ASN A 150 -11.14 16.43 -15.80
CA ASN A 150 -12.28 15.69 -16.36
C ASN A 150 -12.43 14.26 -15.81
N ALA A 151 -11.50 13.80 -14.96
CA ALA A 151 -11.67 12.50 -14.31
C ALA A 151 -12.92 12.54 -13.41
N HIS A 152 -13.71 11.46 -13.47
CA HIS A 152 -14.82 11.30 -12.55
C HIS A 152 -14.26 11.25 -11.11
N LYS A 153 -14.52 12.31 -10.36
CA LYS A 153 -14.10 12.41 -8.95
C LYS A 153 -15.04 11.55 -8.09
N ARG A 154 -14.84 10.24 -8.12
CA ARG A 154 -15.48 9.38 -7.12
C ARG A 154 -14.94 9.77 -5.74
N LYS A 155 -15.78 9.76 -4.74
CA LYS A 155 -15.33 10.03 -3.36
C LYS A 155 -14.44 8.92 -2.86
N VAL A 156 -14.82 7.67 -3.16
CA VAL A 156 -14.04 6.47 -2.85
C VAL A 156 -13.56 5.86 -4.16
N THR A 157 -12.26 5.65 -4.26
CA THR A 157 -11.60 5.03 -5.42
C THR A 157 -11.56 3.52 -5.31
N GLY A 158 -11.36 3.00 -4.10
CA GLY A 158 -11.33 1.58 -3.87
C GLY A 158 -11.38 1.20 -2.38
N ILE A 159 -11.64 -0.08 -2.16
CA ILE A 159 -11.68 -0.71 -0.84
C ILE A 159 -10.79 -1.95 -0.89
N ALA A 160 -9.81 -1.99 -0.02
CA ALA A 160 -8.89 -3.11 0.12
C ALA A 160 -8.74 -3.49 1.59
N GLY A 161 -8.24 -4.68 1.84
CA GLY A 161 -7.97 -5.10 3.20
C GLY A 161 -7.43 -6.52 3.25
N HIS A 162 -6.92 -6.90 4.39
CA HIS A 162 -6.52 -8.28 4.64
C HIS A 162 -6.64 -8.66 6.12
N LYS A 163 -6.59 -9.95 6.38
CA LYS A 163 -6.68 -10.60 7.70
C LYS A 163 -5.28 -10.81 8.26
N GLY A 164 -5.18 -11.24 9.51
CA GLY A 164 -3.92 -11.67 10.12
C GLY A 164 -3.30 -10.63 11.02
N PHE A 165 -4.12 -9.82 11.70
CA PHE A 165 -3.62 -8.82 12.64
C PHE A 165 -3.99 -9.13 14.08
N SER A 166 -3.13 -8.63 14.97
CA SER A 166 -3.33 -8.61 16.41
C SER A 166 -3.23 -7.20 16.94
N SER A 167 -4.03 -6.89 17.95
CA SER A 167 -3.95 -5.66 18.72
C SER A 167 -3.33 -5.93 20.08
N VAL A 168 -2.18 -5.33 20.38
CA VAL A 168 -1.61 -5.29 21.72
C VAL A 168 -2.10 -4.02 22.40
N TYR A 169 -3.04 -4.16 23.33
CA TYR A 169 -3.62 -3.07 24.08
C TYR A 169 -2.85 -2.87 25.40
N VAL A 170 -2.49 -1.64 25.67
CA VAL A 170 -1.77 -1.22 26.87
C VAL A 170 -2.54 -0.07 27.53
N GLU A 171 -2.81 -0.19 28.82
CA GLU A 171 -3.45 0.82 29.66
C GLU A 171 -2.52 1.20 30.81
N LYS A 172 -2.33 2.49 31.00
CA LYS A 172 -1.54 3.03 32.11
C LYS A 172 -2.09 4.37 32.55
N SER A 173 -2.45 4.46 33.80
CA SER A 173 -2.94 5.70 34.42
C SER A 173 -1.91 6.82 34.26
N MET A 174 -2.36 7.98 33.80
CA MET A 174 -1.54 9.18 33.54
C MET A 174 -0.46 8.99 32.44
N MET A 175 -0.67 8.05 31.52
CA MET A 175 0.23 7.76 30.41
C MET A 175 0.57 9.01 29.59
N ASN A 176 -0.40 9.89 29.37
CA ASN A 176 -0.22 11.13 28.61
C ASN A 176 0.77 12.12 29.25
N GLY A 177 1.02 12.01 30.54
CA GLY A 177 2.02 12.80 31.26
C GLY A 177 3.43 12.21 31.24
N GLU A 178 3.57 10.96 30.82
CA GLU A 178 4.86 10.24 30.79
C GLU A 178 5.54 10.44 29.43
N ILE A 179 6.50 11.37 29.41
CA ILE A 179 7.25 11.68 28.20
C ILE A 179 8.02 10.45 27.72
N GLY A 180 7.80 10.06 26.45
CA GLY A 180 8.52 8.94 25.83
C GLY A 180 7.86 7.57 26.03
N PHE A 181 6.74 7.44 26.73
CA PHE A 181 6.08 6.16 26.96
C PHE A 181 5.81 5.39 25.66
N VAL A 182 5.13 6.00 24.70
CA VAL A 182 4.82 5.37 23.40
C VAL A 182 6.09 5.07 22.60
N ALA A 183 7.10 5.94 22.68
CA ALA A 183 8.38 5.69 22.01
C ALA A 183 9.07 4.45 22.58
N HIS A 184 9.09 4.29 23.91
CA HIS A 184 9.63 3.11 24.56
C HIS A 184 8.82 1.84 24.23
N LEU A 185 7.50 1.94 24.25
CA LEU A 185 6.62 0.84 23.83
C LEU A 185 6.94 0.37 22.40
N LEU A 186 7.04 1.28 21.45
CA LEU A 186 7.38 0.97 20.05
C LEU A 186 8.82 0.45 19.91
N GLN A 187 9.76 0.88 20.76
CA GLN A 187 11.13 0.35 20.78
C GLN A 187 11.15 -1.14 21.15
N ILE A 188 10.30 -1.59 22.06
CA ILE A 188 10.18 -3.02 22.39
C ILE A 188 9.83 -3.85 21.15
N PHE A 189 8.91 -3.40 20.31
CA PHE A 189 8.59 -4.08 19.05
C PHE A 189 9.74 -4.01 18.04
N ALA A 190 10.37 -2.84 17.91
CA ALA A 190 11.49 -2.63 16.99
C ALA A 190 12.70 -3.53 17.33
N ASP A 191 13.00 -3.75 18.61
CA ASP A 191 14.07 -4.64 19.06
C ASP A 191 13.85 -6.10 18.63
N HIS A 192 12.59 -6.47 18.38
CA HIS A 192 12.20 -7.79 17.86
C HIS A 192 12.01 -7.81 16.33
N GLY A 193 12.32 -6.71 15.65
CA GLY A 193 12.17 -6.59 14.19
C GLY A 193 10.71 -6.53 13.73
N ILE A 194 9.76 -6.16 14.62
CA ILE A 194 8.34 -6.08 14.32
C ILE A 194 7.96 -4.65 13.97
N SER A 195 7.46 -4.46 12.74
CA SER A 195 6.85 -3.21 12.32
C SER A 195 5.40 -3.15 12.80
N PHE A 196 4.95 -1.99 13.24
CA PHE A 196 3.53 -1.76 13.52
C PHE A 196 2.79 -1.21 12.29
N GLU A 197 1.50 -1.53 12.20
CA GLU A 197 0.62 -1.03 11.16
C GLU A 197 -0.04 0.29 11.58
N HIS A 198 -0.63 0.28 12.77
CA HIS A 198 -1.34 1.42 13.38
C HIS A 198 -1.05 1.50 14.87
N CYS A 199 -1.13 2.71 15.40
CA CYS A 199 -0.89 3.00 16.82
C CYS A 199 -1.94 3.99 17.36
N PRO A 200 -3.23 3.62 17.40
CA PRO A 200 -4.24 4.49 17.99
C PRO A 200 -4.01 4.64 19.49
N SER A 201 -4.04 5.90 19.95
CA SER A 201 -3.77 6.25 21.33
C SER A 201 -4.91 7.09 21.94
N GLY A 202 -5.23 6.81 23.20
CA GLY A 202 -6.08 7.62 24.06
C GLY A 202 -5.26 8.43 25.06
N ILE A 203 -5.91 8.87 26.15
CA ILE A 203 -5.22 9.59 27.23
C ILE A 203 -4.37 8.63 28.06
N ASP A 204 -4.96 7.49 28.46
CA ASP A 204 -4.35 6.48 29.33
C ASP A 204 -4.23 5.12 28.63
N THR A 205 -4.43 5.09 27.32
CA THR A 205 -4.44 3.83 26.54
C THR A 205 -3.72 3.97 25.22
N VAL A 206 -3.09 2.90 24.77
CA VAL A 206 -2.53 2.79 23.42
C VAL A 206 -2.70 1.37 22.91
N SER A 207 -2.98 1.21 21.63
CA SER A 207 -3.02 -0.08 20.96
C SER A 207 -1.95 -0.12 19.87
N ILE A 208 -1.19 -1.20 19.82
CA ILE A 208 -0.25 -1.45 18.72
C ILE A 208 -0.83 -2.54 17.85
N ILE A 209 -1.17 -2.20 16.62
CA ILE A 209 -1.67 -3.15 15.63
C ILE A 209 -0.47 -3.69 14.85
N VAL A 210 -0.32 -5.01 14.85
CA VAL A 210 0.81 -5.72 14.23
C VAL A 210 0.33 -6.95 13.48
N SER A 211 1.16 -7.46 12.55
CA SER A 211 0.94 -8.78 11.96
C SER A 211 0.95 -9.86 13.06
N THR A 212 -0.09 -10.70 13.08
CA THR A 212 -0.16 -11.85 14.02
C THR A 212 1.00 -12.81 13.81
N GLU A 213 1.39 -13.04 12.56
CA GLU A 213 2.52 -13.90 12.19
C GLU A 213 3.85 -13.35 12.75
N ALA A 214 4.06 -12.04 12.62
CA ALA A 214 5.28 -11.39 13.12
C ALA A 214 5.32 -11.36 14.65
N LEU A 215 4.17 -11.19 15.32
CA LEU A 215 4.07 -11.15 16.77
C LEU A 215 4.27 -12.52 17.40
N ALA A 216 3.74 -13.59 16.80
CA ALA A 216 3.63 -14.92 17.41
C ALA A 216 4.94 -15.44 18.04
N PRO A 217 6.12 -15.39 17.36
CA PRO A 217 7.35 -15.95 17.92
C PRO A 217 7.91 -15.15 19.11
N ALA A 218 7.60 -13.85 19.23
CA ALA A 218 8.14 -12.95 20.25
C ALA A 218 7.09 -12.50 21.28
N ARG A 219 5.86 -12.99 21.18
CA ARG A 219 4.70 -12.51 21.94
C ARG A 219 4.93 -12.47 23.45
N GLU A 220 5.34 -13.59 24.02
CA GLU A 220 5.53 -13.70 25.49
C GLU A 220 6.63 -12.76 25.99
N GLU A 221 7.71 -12.67 25.23
CA GLU A 221 8.84 -11.80 25.57
C GLU A 221 8.46 -10.32 25.48
N ILE A 222 7.73 -9.92 24.43
CA ILE A 222 7.23 -8.56 24.28
C ILE A 222 6.29 -8.19 25.42
N LEU A 223 5.33 -9.06 25.77
CA LEU A 223 4.41 -8.80 26.89
C LEU A 223 5.13 -8.71 28.22
N ARG A 224 6.12 -9.57 28.45
CA ARG A 224 6.97 -9.52 29.65
C ARG A 224 7.73 -8.19 29.70
N ARG A 225 8.39 -7.78 28.62
CA ARG A 225 9.12 -6.50 28.55
C ARG A 225 8.20 -5.30 28.78
N ILE A 226 7.02 -5.29 28.17
CA ILE A 226 6.03 -4.24 28.41
C ILE A 226 5.70 -4.15 29.89
N GLN A 227 5.46 -5.30 30.55
CA GLN A 227 5.12 -5.34 31.96
C GLN A 227 6.30 -4.87 32.86
N ASP A 228 7.52 -5.32 32.57
CA ASP A 228 8.69 -5.04 33.39
C ASP A 228 9.20 -3.60 33.21
N GLU A 229 9.25 -3.12 31.95
CA GLU A 229 9.89 -1.86 31.60
C GLU A 229 8.93 -0.66 31.69
N LEU A 230 7.64 -0.84 31.36
CA LEU A 230 6.65 0.23 31.30
C LEU A 230 5.67 0.23 32.47
N GLN A 231 5.55 -0.89 33.17
CA GLN A 231 4.68 -1.06 34.34
C GLN A 231 3.25 -0.57 34.10
N PRO A 232 2.55 -1.05 33.05
CA PRO A 232 1.18 -0.68 32.77
C PRO A 232 0.21 -1.26 33.80
N ASP A 233 -0.95 -0.64 33.92
CA ASP A 233 -2.05 -1.13 34.78
C ASP A 233 -2.69 -2.39 34.16
N HIS A 234 -2.77 -2.44 32.81
CA HIS A 234 -3.30 -3.58 32.09
C HIS A 234 -2.63 -3.75 30.72
N VAL A 235 -2.39 -5.00 30.33
CA VAL A 235 -1.96 -5.39 28.98
C VAL A 235 -2.78 -6.57 28.51
N SER A 236 -3.29 -6.50 27.28
CA SER A 236 -3.98 -7.62 26.64
C SER A 236 -3.69 -7.69 25.16
N VAL A 237 -3.91 -8.87 24.57
CA VAL A 237 -3.76 -9.09 23.13
C VAL A 237 -5.07 -9.63 22.59
N GLU A 238 -5.56 -9.01 21.52
CA GLU A 238 -6.68 -9.50 20.73
C GLU A 238 -6.18 -9.92 19.37
N ASP A 239 -6.33 -11.19 19.03
CA ASP A 239 -5.99 -11.77 17.74
C ASP A 239 -7.23 -11.83 16.82
N GLY A 240 -7.01 -12.21 15.56
CA GLY A 240 -8.09 -12.45 14.60
C GLY A 240 -8.75 -11.15 14.12
N LEU A 241 -7.95 -10.11 13.92
CA LEU A 241 -8.37 -8.86 13.34
C LEU A 241 -8.06 -8.79 11.83
N ALA A 242 -8.97 -8.14 11.11
CA ALA A 242 -8.78 -7.74 9.72
C ALA A 242 -8.80 -6.23 9.61
N LEU A 243 -7.91 -5.68 8.79
CA LEU A 243 -7.87 -4.25 8.47
C LEU A 243 -8.52 -4.03 7.10
N ILE A 244 -9.32 -2.99 7.01
CA ILE A 244 -10.02 -2.56 5.79
C ILE A 244 -9.72 -1.09 5.57
N ALA A 245 -9.17 -0.76 4.39
CA ALA A 245 -8.94 0.60 3.94
C ALA A 245 -10.03 1.00 2.94
N VAL A 246 -10.70 2.10 3.22
CA VAL A 246 -11.52 2.82 2.26
C VAL A 246 -10.69 3.99 1.77
N VAL A 247 -10.34 3.98 0.47
CA VAL A 247 -9.37 4.91 -0.11
C VAL A 247 -10.03 5.77 -1.18
N GLY A 248 -9.76 7.06 -1.18
CA GLY A 248 -10.21 7.94 -2.25
C GLY A 248 -9.85 9.40 -2.04
N GLN A 249 -9.23 9.99 -3.05
CA GLN A 249 -8.89 11.43 -3.04
C GLN A 249 -10.13 12.32 -2.99
N GLY A 250 -11.27 11.84 -3.47
CA GLY A 250 -12.55 12.54 -3.36
C GLY A 250 -13.13 12.60 -1.94
N MET A 251 -12.54 11.89 -0.97
CA MET A 251 -12.90 12.01 0.44
C MET A 251 -12.31 13.25 1.11
N ILE A 252 -11.19 13.77 0.58
CA ILE A 252 -10.50 14.94 1.12
C ILE A 252 -11.47 16.12 1.15
N TYR A 253 -11.68 16.69 2.34
CA TYR A 253 -12.66 17.75 2.62
C TYR A 253 -14.13 17.39 2.35
N ALA A 254 -14.45 16.11 2.07
CA ALA A 254 -15.82 15.66 1.81
C ALA A 254 -16.58 15.38 3.10
N LYS A 255 -17.32 16.36 3.58
CA LYS A 255 -18.13 16.25 4.80
C LYS A 255 -19.11 15.07 4.76
N GLY A 256 -19.17 14.33 5.86
CA GLY A 256 -20.11 13.22 6.05
C GLY A 256 -19.67 11.88 5.44
N THR A 257 -18.48 11.77 4.82
CA THR A 257 -18.00 10.51 4.26
C THR A 257 -17.77 9.47 5.36
N ALA A 258 -17.06 9.81 6.42
CA ALA A 258 -16.84 8.91 7.56
C ALA A 258 -18.18 8.46 8.20
N ALA A 259 -19.12 9.39 8.40
CA ALA A 259 -20.44 9.05 8.96
C ALA A 259 -21.19 8.01 8.10
N ARG A 260 -21.10 8.10 6.78
CA ARG A 260 -21.71 7.11 5.85
C ARG A 260 -21.01 5.76 5.93
N ILE A 261 -19.68 5.75 5.91
CA ILE A 261 -18.89 4.52 6.02
C ILE A 261 -19.25 3.79 7.33
N PHE A 262 -19.25 4.48 8.45
CA PHE A 262 -19.57 3.87 9.75
C PHE A 262 -21.02 3.43 9.86
N ARG A 263 -21.96 4.18 9.25
CA ARG A 263 -23.36 3.77 9.16
C ARG A 263 -23.51 2.42 8.43
N VAL A 264 -22.82 2.25 7.32
CA VAL A 264 -22.86 0.99 6.55
C VAL A 264 -22.35 -0.19 7.37
N ILE A 265 -21.28 -0.02 8.11
CA ILE A 265 -20.73 -1.05 9.00
C ILE A 265 -21.71 -1.37 10.14
N ALA A 266 -22.32 -0.34 10.73
CA ALA A 266 -23.31 -0.50 11.79
C ALA A 266 -24.60 -1.20 11.29
N ASP A 267 -25.10 -0.82 10.11
CA ASP A 267 -26.29 -1.41 9.50
C ASP A 267 -26.07 -2.89 9.10
N ALA A 268 -24.81 -3.27 8.86
CA ALA A 268 -24.40 -4.67 8.66
C ALA A 268 -24.19 -5.44 9.99
N ASN A 269 -24.49 -4.82 11.14
CA ASN A 269 -24.30 -5.39 12.48
C ASN A 269 -22.84 -5.82 12.77
N ILE A 270 -21.88 -5.08 12.25
CA ILE A 270 -20.44 -5.33 12.43
C ILE A 270 -19.88 -4.38 13.51
N ASN A 271 -19.16 -4.95 14.48
CA ASN A 271 -18.49 -4.15 15.49
C ASN A 271 -17.11 -3.68 15.01
N ILE A 272 -16.88 -2.37 15.07
CA ILE A 272 -15.58 -1.77 14.77
C ILE A 272 -14.65 -1.92 15.97
N ARG A 273 -13.44 -2.44 15.76
CA ARG A 273 -12.41 -2.65 16.79
C ARG A 273 -11.41 -1.49 16.86
N MET A 274 -11.15 -0.85 15.71
CA MET A 274 -10.25 0.29 15.59
C MET A 274 -10.70 1.16 14.42
N ILE A 275 -10.47 2.46 14.54
CA ILE A 275 -10.59 3.43 13.45
C ILE A 275 -9.30 4.23 13.43
N ASP A 276 -8.74 4.40 12.23
CA ASP A 276 -7.64 5.32 11.98
C ASP A 276 -7.92 6.15 10.73
N GLN A 277 -7.77 7.45 10.84
CA GLN A 277 -7.86 8.40 9.73
C GLN A 277 -6.80 9.48 9.91
N GLY A 278 -5.76 9.42 9.10
CA GLY A 278 -4.71 10.44 9.12
C GLY A 278 -5.20 11.81 8.65
N SER A 279 -4.45 12.85 8.96
CA SER A 279 -4.76 14.25 8.58
C SER A 279 -4.77 14.49 7.07
N CYS A 280 -4.30 13.55 6.26
CA CYS A 280 -4.37 13.63 4.80
C CYS A 280 -5.76 13.29 4.24
N GLU A 281 -6.67 12.74 5.05
CA GLU A 281 -8.05 12.36 4.69
C GLU A 281 -8.16 11.45 3.44
N LEU A 282 -7.05 10.86 3.00
CA LEU A 282 -6.99 10.03 1.79
C LEU A 282 -7.62 8.66 1.99
N ASN A 283 -7.55 8.15 3.22
CA ASN A 283 -8.07 6.85 3.61
C ASN A 283 -8.79 6.91 4.96
N ILE A 284 -9.63 5.90 5.19
CA ILE A 284 -10.18 5.56 6.49
C ILE A 284 -9.87 4.08 6.68
N ILE A 285 -9.13 3.75 7.73
CA ILE A 285 -8.81 2.38 8.10
C ILE A 285 -9.74 1.94 9.22
N ILE A 286 -10.32 0.75 9.04
CA ILE A 286 -11.24 0.15 10.01
C ILE A 286 -10.72 -1.25 10.34
N ALA A 287 -10.55 -1.55 11.63
CA ALA A 287 -10.35 -2.92 12.06
C ALA A 287 -11.69 -3.55 12.47
N VAL A 288 -11.89 -4.77 12.02
CA VAL A 288 -13.03 -5.62 12.38
C VAL A 288 -12.52 -7.02 12.75
N LYS A 289 -13.38 -7.89 13.29
CA LYS A 289 -13.01 -9.31 13.42
C LYS A 289 -12.86 -9.93 12.03
N GLU A 290 -11.95 -10.88 11.89
CA GLU A 290 -11.74 -11.61 10.63
C GLU A 290 -13.02 -12.30 10.12
N THR A 291 -13.89 -12.73 11.03
CA THR A 291 -15.19 -13.34 10.70
C THR A 291 -16.11 -12.38 9.95
N ASP A 292 -15.96 -11.08 10.18
CA ASP A 292 -16.82 -10.04 9.63
C ASP A 292 -16.21 -9.38 8.38
N TYR A 293 -14.96 -9.73 8.06
CA TYR A 293 -14.16 -9.07 7.02
C TYR A 293 -14.85 -9.02 5.65
N GLU A 294 -15.28 -10.16 5.13
CA GLU A 294 -15.89 -10.21 3.80
C GLU A 294 -17.25 -9.50 3.75
N LEU A 295 -18.04 -9.64 4.83
CA LEU A 295 -19.31 -8.93 4.95
C LEU A 295 -19.10 -7.41 4.96
N ALA A 296 -18.09 -6.94 5.68
CA ALA A 296 -17.73 -5.53 5.73
C ALA A 296 -17.31 -5.00 4.35
N ILE A 297 -16.43 -5.71 3.63
CA ILE A 297 -16.03 -5.34 2.25
C ILE A 297 -17.25 -5.26 1.34
N ARG A 298 -18.13 -6.29 1.34
CA ARG A 298 -19.34 -6.31 0.50
C ARG A 298 -20.25 -5.13 0.81
N SER A 299 -20.52 -4.90 2.08
CA SER A 299 -21.41 -3.81 2.53
C SER A 299 -20.87 -2.44 2.13
N LEU A 300 -19.58 -2.20 2.36
CA LEU A 300 -18.91 -0.96 1.98
C LEU A 300 -18.92 -0.75 0.46
N TYR A 301 -18.56 -1.77 -0.32
CA TYR A 301 -18.50 -1.67 -1.77
C TYR A 301 -19.86 -1.31 -2.37
N HIS A 302 -20.93 -2.03 -2.00
CA HIS A 302 -22.26 -1.76 -2.51
C HIS A 302 -22.81 -0.39 -2.09
N ALA A 303 -22.45 0.09 -0.91
CA ALA A 303 -22.86 1.42 -0.46
C ALA A 303 -22.12 2.54 -1.22
N VAL A 304 -20.82 2.34 -1.48
CA VAL A 304 -20.01 3.28 -2.26
C VAL A 304 -20.52 3.38 -3.70
N GLU A 305 -20.84 2.27 -4.35
CA GLU A 305 -21.39 2.26 -5.72
C GLU A 305 -22.74 2.98 -5.86
N ARG A 306 -23.59 2.95 -4.81
CA ARG A 306 -24.93 3.54 -4.86
C ARG A 306 -24.99 5.03 -4.55
N VAL A 307 -24.02 5.57 -3.86
CA VAL A 307 -24.15 6.89 -3.19
C VAL A 307 -22.95 7.81 -3.40
N MET A 308 -21.82 7.30 -3.82
CA MET A 308 -20.56 8.03 -3.93
C MET A 308 -19.96 8.03 -5.32
#